data_538170922c3e98c39a13ab8ff40f4c3d
#
_entry.id   538170922c3e98c39a13ab8ff40f4c3d
#
_cell.length_a   1.000
_cell.length_b   1.000
_cell.length_c   1.000
_cell.angle_alpha   90.00
_cell.angle_beta   90.00
_cell.angle_gamma   90.00
#
_symmetry.space_group_name_H-M   'P 1'
#
loop_
_entity.id
_entity.type
_entity.pdbx_description
1 polymer ?
#
loop_
_entity_poly.entity_id
_entity_poly.type
_entity_poly.pdbx_seq_one_letter_code
_entity_poly.pdbx_strand_id
1 'polypeptide(L)'
;MKSGNFWLLFLPCILVVLWLSPHGVGQPPQEITNSIGMKLILIKKGQFMMGSPENQPKRFSEEIAHEVTLTKDYYMGAFEVTQAQYREVMRSNPSYHQGKALAELLEKENIPPDQFDSDSLPVEWVTWNQATAFCKELSKLPKEKAMGREYRLPTEAEWEYSCRAGTQTSFSFGDNWDLLKDYAWFEENSRGRPHPVGRKNPNPWGLFDMHGNVTEWCADHKDDYPTTSIVDPFPIFDDSTTGLERGGGFDDYWWYCRSATRSIGARTPDGRIESRGFRVIFTIHETVEPPAEKTSGQCDAP
;
A
#
# COMPACT_ATOMS: atom_id res chain seq x y z
N MET A 1 25.15 -14.44 81.19
CA MET A 1 24.17 -15.36 80.63
C MET A 1 23.33 -14.58 79.65
N LYS A 2 23.61 -14.64 78.34
CA LYS A 2 22.82 -14.03 77.26
C LYS A 2 22.60 -15.10 76.21
N SER A 3 21.34 -15.52 76.04
CA SER A 3 20.91 -16.49 75.07
C SER A 3 20.78 -15.82 73.70
N GLY A 4 21.50 -16.30 72.71
CA GLY A 4 21.40 -15.88 71.34
C GLY A 4 20.37 -16.74 70.57
N ASN A 5 19.35 -16.12 70.06
CA ASN A 5 18.36 -16.76 69.16
C ASN A 5 18.88 -16.74 67.74
N PHE A 6 19.11 -17.90 67.15
CA PHE A 6 19.40 -18.09 65.73
C PHE A 6 18.05 -18.20 65.01
N TRP A 7 17.76 -17.23 64.13
CA TRP A 7 16.64 -17.31 63.17
C TRP A 7 17.17 -17.89 61.86
N LEU A 8 16.71 -19.10 61.52
CA LEU A 8 16.89 -19.68 60.19
C LEU A 8 15.88 -19.05 59.23
N LEU A 9 16.38 -18.27 58.27
CA LEU A 9 15.61 -17.75 57.15
C LEU A 9 15.45 -18.86 56.10
N PHE A 10 14.29 -19.44 55.99
CA PHE A 10 13.91 -20.26 54.80
C PHE A 10 13.59 -19.35 53.63
N LEU A 11 14.41 -19.35 52.61
CA LEU A 11 14.12 -18.78 51.31
C LEU A 11 13.29 -19.79 50.52
N PRO A 12 12.09 -19.41 49.99
CA PRO A 12 11.35 -20.28 49.10
C PRO A 12 12.03 -20.30 47.73
N CYS A 13 12.47 -21.48 47.26
CA CYS A 13 12.87 -21.72 45.89
C CYS A 13 11.65 -21.54 44.95
N ILE A 14 11.55 -20.43 44.28
CA ILE A 14 10.57 -20.25 43.19
C ILE A 14 11.07 -21.04 41.99
N LEU A 15 10.45 -22.19 41.73
CA LEU A 15 10.59 -22.95 40.48
C LEU A 15 9.91 -22.16 39.40
N VAL A 16 10.70 -21.43 38.58
CA VAL A 16 10.22 -20.84 37.34
C VAL A 16 10.05 -21.99 36.33
N VAL A 17 8.84 -22.48 36.19
CA VAL A 17 8.47 -23.39 35.09
C VAL A 17 8.41 -22.55 33.83
N LEU A 18 9.46 -22.57 33.05
CA LEU A 18 9.45 -22.06 31.67
C LEU A 18 8.52 -22.96 30.84
N TRP A 19 7.30 -22.48 30.62
CA TRP A 19 6.44 -23.02 29.58
C TRP A 19 7.07 -22.71 28.25
N LEU A 20 7.76 -23.69 27.64
CA LEU A 20 8.05 -23.69 26.22
C LEU A 20 6.73 -23.86 25.47
N SER A 21 6.16 -22.75 25.02
CA SER A 21 5.03 -22.78 24.09
C SER A 21 5.50 -23.52 22.82
N PRO A 22 4.70 -24.47 22.29
CA PRO A 22 5.00 -25.06 20.99
C PRO A 22 5.05 -23.93 19.95
N HIS A 23 5.93 -24.05 18.98
CA HIS A 23 6.25 -23.09 17.96
C HIS A 23 5.00 -22.47 17.34
N GLY A 24 4.53 -21.37 17.93
CA GLY A 24 3.51 -20.54 17.32
C GLY A 24 4.10 -19.90 16.07
N VAL A 25 3.41 -20.03 14.94
CA VAL A 25 3.69 -19.22 13.74
C VAL A 25 3.74 -17.76 14.21
N GLY A 26 4.93 -17.16 14.19
CA GLY A 26 5.11 -15.78 14.66
C GLY A 26 4.22 -14.85 13.83
N GLN A 27 3.63 -13.85 14.50
CA GLN A 27 2.86 -12.82 13.77
C GLN A 27 3.75 -12.24 12.65
N PRO A 28 3.21 -12.05 11.43
CA PRO A 28 3.98 -11.45 10.35
C PRO A 28 4.48 -10.06 10.76
N PRO A 29 5.70 -9.67 10.38
CA PRO A 29 6.27 -8.38 10.77
C PRO A 29 5.43 -7.23 10.23
N GLN A 30 5.32 -6.13 11.00
CA GLN A 30 4.55 -4.95 10.60
C GLN A 30 5.09 -4.30 9.32
N GLU A 31 6.37 -4.43 9.07
CA GLU A 31 7.07 -3.87 7.91
C GLU A 31 8.09 -4.88 7.39
N ILE A 32 8.21 -4.94 6.07
CA ILE A 32 9.23 -5.71 5.37
C ILE A 32 9.88 -4.89 4.27
N THR A 33 11.08 -5.30 3.86
CA THR A 33 11.74 -4.82 2.65
C THR A 33 11.88 -5.98 1.67
N ASN A 34 11.47 -5.80 0.42
CA ASN A 34 11.59 -6.83 -0.61
C ASN A 34 12.99 -6.86 -1.26
N SER A 35 13.18 -7.73 -2.25
CA SER A 35 14.49 -7.97 -2.88
C SER A 35 15.05 -6.78 -3.68
N ILE A 36 14.22 -5.81 -4.04
CA ILE A 36 14.61 -4.58 -4.76
C ILE A 36 14.48 -3.34 -3.89
N GLY A 37 14.50 -3.50 -2.56
CA GLY A 37 14.49 -2.38 -1.63
C GLY A 37 13.14 -1.69 -1.44
N MET A 38 12.03 -2.24 -1.94
CA MET A 38 10.70 -1.69 -1.66
C MET A 38 10.30 -1.98 -0.22
N LYS A 39 9.96 -0.95 0.52
CA LYS A 39 9.36 -1.02 1.84
C LYS A 39 7.86 -1.32 1.70
N LEU A 40 7.38 -2.32 2.42
CA LEU A 40 5.97 -2.71 2.42
C LEU A 40 5.43 -2.78 3.85
N ILE A 41 4.23 -2.27 4.04
CA ILE A 41 3.54 -2.21 5.32
C ILE A 41 2.45 -3.28 5.37
N LEU A 42 2.37 -3.99 6.49
CA LEU A 42 1.32 -4.95 6.75
C LEU A 42 -0.01 -4.23 7.03
N ILE A 43 -0.99 -4.47 6.18
CA ILE A 43 -2.35 -4.01 6.34
C ILE A 43 -3.19 -5.18 6.84
N LYS A 44 -3.77 -5.02 8.03
CA LYS A 44 -4.61 -6.04 8.61
C LYS A 44 -5.99 -6.04 7.97
N LYS A 45 -6.54 -7.22 7.76
CA LYS A 45 -7.94 -7.40 7.35
C LYS A 45 -8.89 -6.64 8.27
N GLY A 46 -10.01 -6.18 7.74
CA GLY A 46 -10.96 -5.40 8.53
C GLY A 46 -12.16 -4.97 7.73
N GLN A 47 -12.95 -4.08 8.32
CA GLN A 47 -14.20 -3.58 7.77
C GLN A 47 -14.18 -2.06 7.80
N PHE A 48 -14.74 -1.42 6.76
CA PHE A 48 -14.82 0.04 6.68
C PHE A 48 -16.00 0.49 5.82
N MET A 49 -16.34 1.76 5.95
CA MET A 49 -17.27 2.42 5.02
C MET A 49 -16.49 2.98 3.85
N MET A 50 -16.68 2.41 2.66
CA MET A 50 -16.12 2.88 1.40
C MET A 50 -17.03 3.94 0.79
N GLY A 51 -16.47 4.93 0.10
CA GLY A 51 -17.21 6.07 -0.42
C GLY A 51 -17.28 7.23 0.57
N SER A 52 -18.19 8.18 0.36
CA SER A 52 -18.28 9.38 1.18
C SER A 52 -19.72 9.68 1.62
N PRO A 53 -19.91 10.30 2.82
CA PRO A 53 -21.23 10.72 3.26
C PRO A 53 -21.78 11.83 2.35
N GLU A 54 -23.12 11.91 2.20
CA GLU A 54 -23.79 12.83 1.27
C GLU A 54 -23.45 14.31 1.51
N ASN A 55 -23.15 14.68 2.74
CA ASN A 55 -22.82 16.05 3.13
C ASN A 55 -21.33 16.38 3.03
N GLN A 56 -20.49 15.47 2.51
CA GLN A 56 -19.04 15.74 2.39
C GLN A 56 -18.79 16.83 1.32
N PRO A 57 -18.00 17.86 1.63
CA PRO A 57 -17.65 18.90 0.66
C PRO A 57 -16.98 18.34 -0.59
N LYS A 58 -17.40 18.83 -1.77
CA LYS A 58 -16.83 18.41 -3.07
C LYS A 58 -16.96 16.90 -3.37
N ARG A 59 -17.95 16.23 -2.76
CA ARG A 59 -18.30 14.86 -3.07
C ARG A 59 -18.79 14.71 -4.51
N PHE A 60 -18.37 13.65 -5.18
CA PHE A 60 -18.96 13.23 -6.46
C PHE A 60 -20.13 12.25 -6.22
N SER A 61 -21.10 12.25 -7.12
CA SER A 61 -22.34 11.47 -6.97
C SER A 61 -22.13 9.95 -6.92
N GLU A 62 -21.07 9.46 -7.55
CA GLU A 62 -20.69 8.05 -7.58
C GLU A 62 -19.99 7.53 -6.33
N GLU A 63 -19.66 8.39 -5.37
CA GLU A 63 -19.02 8.00 -4.10
C GLU A 63 -20.07 7.46 -3.08
N ILE A 64 -20.94 6.55 -3.49
CA ILE A 64 -22.02 6.01 -2.65
C ILE A 64 -21.40 5.25 -1.47
N ALA A 65 -21.74 5.69 -0.24
CA ALA A 65 -21.22 5.05 0.96
C ALA A 65 -21.83 3.66 1.15
N HIS A 66 -20.98 2.64 1.30
CA HIS A 66 -21.37 1.26 1.56
C HIS A 66 -20.30 0.55 2.38
N GLU A 67 -20.69 -0.52 3.05
CA GLU A 67 -19.78 -1.28 3.91
C GLU A 67 -18.98 -2.29 3.10
N VAL A 68 -17.65 -2.32 3.32
CA VAL A 68 -16.73 -3.30 2.72
C VAL A 68 -16.00 -4.07 3.81
N THR A 69 -15.95 -5.40 3.66
CA THR A 69 -15.13 -6.28 4.49
C THR A 69 -13.98 -6.85 3.67
N LEU A 70 -12.75 -6.64 4.13
CA LEU A 70 -11.55 -7.29 3.62
C LEU A 70 -11.18 -8.44 4.55
N THR A 71 -11.17 -9.69 4.04
CA THR A 71 -10.99 -10.89 4.88
C THR A 71 -9.56 -11.37 4.98
N LYS A 72 -8.63 -10.77 4.24
CA LYS A 72 -7.22 -11.18 4.16
C LYS A 72 -6.29 -10.04 4.54
N ASP A 73 -5.23 -10.39 5.30
CA ASP A 73 -4.09 -9.50 5.50
C ASP A 73 -3.29 -9.38 4.20
N TYR A 74 -2.71 -8.22 3.93
CA TYR A 74 -1.84 -8.00 2.78
C TYR A 74 -0.72 -7.03 3.12
N TYR A 75 0.36 -7.07 2.35
CA TYR A 75 1.39 -6.05 2.38
C TYR A 75 1.18 -5.06 1.25
N MET A 76 1.27 -3.77 1.55
CA MET A 76 1.17 -2.67 0.58
C MET A 76 2.47 -1.87 0.55
N GLY A 77 2.93 -1.48 -0.64
CA GLY A 77 4.05 -0.56 -0.80
C GLY A 77 3.84 0.71 0.03
N ALA A 78 4.82 1.03 0.90
CA ALA A 78 4.77 2.26 1.71
C ALA A 78 4.71 3.51 0.83
N PHE A 79 5.24 3.42 -0.38
CA PHE A 79 5.34 4.46 -1.38
C PHE A 79 4.80 3.96 -2.72
N GLU A 80 4.59 4.87 -3.66
CA GLU A 80 4.47 4.58 -5.08
C GLU A 80 5.74 3.87 -5.58
N VAL A 81 5.64 3.09 -6.64
CA VAL A 81 6.81 2.47 -7.29
C VAL A 81 7.70 3.58 -7.85
N THR A 82 8.99 3.57 -7.49
CA THR A 82 9.92 4.60 -7.97
C THR A 82 10.46 4.28 -9.36
N GLN A 83 11.00 5.30 -10.04
CA GLN A 83 11.65 5.14 -11.35
C GLN A 83 12.83 4.18 -11.29
N ALA A 84 13.62 4.20 -10.20
CA ALA A 84 14.71 3.25 -10.00
C ALA A 84 14.21 1.81 -9.89
N GLN A 85 13.18 1.56 -9.08
CA GLN A 85 12.57 0.25 -8.91
C GLN A 85 11.96 -0.26 -10.22
N TYR A 86 11.29 0.61 -10.96
CA TYR A 86 10.73 0.23 -12.26
C TYR A 86 11.81 -0.15 -13.26
N ARG A 87 12.90 0.62 -13.36
CA ARG A 87 14.06 0.28 -14.21
C ARG A 87 14.70 -1.03 -13.82
N GLU A 88 14.82 -1.31 -12.53
CA GLU A 88 15.42 -2.55 -12.04
C GLU A 88 14.66 -3.78 -12.54
N VAL A 89 13.33 -3.75 -12.49
CA VAL A 89 12.46 -4.87 -12.90
C VAL A 89 12.27 -4.92 -14.41
N MET A 90 11.93 -3.78 -15.04
CA MET A 90 11.47 -3.73 -16.43
C MET A 90 12.57 -3.42 -17.44
N ARG A 91 13.77 -3.06 -16.97
CA ARG A 91 14.93 -2.65 -17.82
C ARG A 91 14.63 -1.43 -18.71
N SER A 92 13.63 -0.65 -18.37
CA SER A 92 13.20 0.57 -19.07
C SER A 92 12.59 1.54 -18.06
N ASN A 93 12.46 2.81 -18.46
CA ASN A 93 11.74 3.82 -17.68
C ASN A 93 10.81 4.58 -18.63
N PRO A 94 9.48 4.48 -18.47
CA PRO A 94 8.53 5.17 -19.34
C PRO A 94 8.29 6.64 -18.95
N SER A 95 8.73 7.05 -17.75
CA SER A 95 8.39 8.36 -17.15
C SER A 95 8.70 9.54 -18.05
N TYR A 96 7.81 10.53 -18.03
CA TYR A 96 8.03 11.82 -18.69
C TYR A 96 9.10 12.64 -17.95
N HIS A 97 9.02 12.70 -16.61
CA HIS A 97 9.94 13.45 -15.76
C HIS A 97 11.27 12.70 -15.55
N GLN A 98 12.01 12.53 -16.66
CA GLN A 98 13.36 11.96 -16.70
C GLN A 98 14.23 12.60 -17.77
N GLY A 99 15.54 12.34 -17.75
CA GLY A 99 16.48 12.77 -18.78
C GLY A 99 16.36 14.27 -19.08
N LYS A 100 16.15 14.62 -20.36
CA LYS A 100 16.11 16.02 -20.82
C LYS A 100 14.95 16.81 -20.24
N ALA A 101 13.73 16.24 -20.19
CA ALA A 101 12.54 16.91 -19.67
C ALA A 101 12.72 17.28 -18.18
N LEU A 102 13.27 16.38 -17.39
CA LEU A 102 13.60 16.66 -16.01
C LEU A 102 14.70 17.72 -15.88
N ALA A 103 15.76 17.64 -16.70
CA ALA A 103 16.86 18.61 -16.66
C ALA A 103 16.38 20.04 -16.96
N GLU A 104 15.55 20.24 -17.99
CA GLU A 104 14.96 21.53 -18.34
C GLU A 104 14.07 22.10 -17.21
N LEU A 105 13.34 21.23 -16.53
CA LEU A 105 12.50 21.61 -15.40
C LEU A 105 13.33 22.04 -14.18
N LEU A 106 14.38 21.28 -13.86
CA LEU A 106 15.30 21.62 -12.74
C LEU A 106 16.05 22.93 -13.03
N GLU A 107 16.48 23.16 -14.27
CA GLU A 107 17.10 24.42 -14.69
C GLU A 107 16.15 25.60 -14.50
N LYS A 108 14.89 25.48 -14.93
CA LYS A 108 13.85 26.49 -14.74
C LYS A 108 13.60 26.84 -13.27
N GLU A 109 13.69 25.85 -12.40
CA GLU A 109 13.51 26.02 -10.94
C GLU A 109 14.80 26.40 -10.20
N ASN A 110 15.94 26.51 -10.90
CA ASN A 110 17.27 26.71 -10.31
C ASN A 110 17.66 25.64 -9.29
N ILE A 111 17.31 24.39 -9.56
CA ILE A 111 17.66 23.22 -8.74
C ILE A 111 18.88 22.54 -9.40
N PRO A 112 20.04 22.46 -8.72
CA PRO A 112 21.18 21.72 -9.21
C PRO A 112 20.84 20.23 -9.38
N PRO A 113 21.14 19.59 -10.54
CA PRO A 113 20.81 18.18 -10.77
C PRO A 113 21.41 17.20 -9.75
N ASP A 114 22.59 17.51 -9.19
CA ASP A 114 23.26 16.73 -8.17
C ASP A 114 22.61 16.82 -6.78
N GLN A 115 21.69 17.78 -6.59
CA GLN A 115 20.88 17.94 -5.38
C GLN A 115 19.48 17.35 -5.52
N PHE A 116 19.15 16.76 -6.67
CA PHE A 116 17.84 16.20 -6.95
C PHE A 116 17.88 14.69 -7.11
N ASP A 117 17.18 14.00 -6.22
CA ASP A 117 17.07 12.54 -6.24
C ASP A 117 16.00 12.08 -7.26
N SER A 118 16.42 11.97 -8.52
CA SER A 118 15.53 11.52 -9.60
C SER A 118 15.16 10.03 -9.49
N ASP A 119 15.98 9.23 -8.84
CA ASP A 119 15.74 7.80 -8.67
C ASP A 119 14.61 7.51 -7.70
N SER A 120 14.36 8.41 -6.75
CA SER A 120 13.24 8.35 -5.81
C SER A 120 11.97 9.03 -6.34
N LEU A 121 11.93 9.56 -7.56
CA LEU A 121 10.66 9.99 -8.17
C LEU A 121 9.75 8.78 -8.39
N PRO A 122 8.43 8.92 -8.22
CA PRO A 122 7.50 7.88 -8.65
C PRO A 122 7.66 7.63 -10.15
N VAL A 123 7.51 6.38 -10.58
CA VAL A 123 7.34 6.10 -12.00
C VAL A 123 5.97 6.62 -12.42
N GLU A 124 5.94 7.40 -13.50
CA GLU A 124 4.71 7.94 -14.07
C GLU A 124 4.68 7.74 -15.59
N TRP A 125 3.64 8.21 -16.26
CA TRP A 125 3.43 7.97 -17.70
C TRP A 125 3.29 6.48 -18.03
N VAL A 126 2.79 5.70 -17.09
CA VAL A 126 2.58 4.25 -17.22
C VAL A 126 1.13 3.94 -17.55
N THR A 127 0.92 2.98 -18.45
CA THR A 127 -0.41 2.40 -18.68
C THR A 127 -0.73 1.37 -17.60
N TRP A 128 -2.01 1.05 -17.42
CA TRP A 128 -2.47 -0.02 -16.54
C TRP A 128 -1.79 -1.38 -16.87
N ASN A 129 -1.66 -1.68 -18.16
CA ASN A 129 -0.99 -2.90 -18.63
C ASN A 129 0.50 -2.92 -18.25
N GLN A 130 1.20 -1.78 -18.30
CA GLN A 130 2.60 -1.68 -17.88
C GLN A 130 2.76 -1.84 -16.36
N ALA A 131 1.85 -1.25 -15.57
CA ALA A 131 1.82 -1.42 -14.13
C ALA A 131 1.55 -2.88 -13.72
N THR A 132 0.59 -3.53 -14.38
CA THR A 132 0.29 -4.96 -14.19
C THR A 132 1.46 -5.85 -14.61
N ALA A 133 2.13 -5.53 -15.73
CA ALA A 133 3.31 -6.26 -16.19
C ALA A 133 4.45 -6.15 -15.18
N PHE A 134 4.70 -4.95 -14.61
CA PHE A 134 5.68 -4.76 -13.54
C PHE A 134 5.41 -5.69 -12.35
N CYS A 135 4.18 -5.75 -11.86
CA CYS A 135 3.81 -6.65 -10.76
C CYS A 135 4.13 -8.12 -11.08
N LYS A 136 3.81 -8.56 -12.31
CA LYS A 136 4.09 -9.93 -12.77
C LYS A 136 5.59 -10.22 -12.84
N GLU A 137 6.39 -9.29 -13.36
CA GLU A 137 7.84 -9.46 -13.46
C GLU A 137 8.50 -9.39 -12.07
N LEU A 138 8.07 -8.51 -11.18
CA LEU A 138 8.51 -8.45 -9.79
C LEU A 138 8.29 -9.80 -9.07
N SER A 139 7.10 -10.41 -9.25
CA SER A 139 6.76 -11.72 -8.67
C SER A 139 7.67 -12.87 -9.17
N LYS A 140 8.26 -12.73 -10.36
CA LYS A 140 9.17 -13.73 -10.94
C LYS A 140 10.60 -13.65 -10.44
N LEU A 141 10.97 -12.55 -9.76
CA LEU A 141 12.32 -12.41 -9.21
C LEU A 141 12.62 -13.57 -8.26
N PRO A 142 13.82 -14.19 -8.33
CA PRO A 142 14.12 -15.43 -7.61
C PRO A 142 13.81 -15.38 -6.11
N LYS A 143 14.13 -14.27 -5.43
CA LYS A 143 13.86 -14.11 -4.00
C LYS A 143 12.37 -13.97 -3.71
N GLU A 144 11.62 -13.21 -4.51
CA GLU A 144 10.19 -13.00 -4.32
C GLU A 144 9.42 -14.31 -4.56
N LYS A 145 9.76 -15.01 -5.65
CA LYS A 145 9.20 -16.32 -5.98
C LYS A 145 9.49 -17.38 -4.88
N ALA A 146 10.71 -17.40 -4.34
CA ALA A 146 11.07 -18.31 -3.27
C ALA A 146 10.29 -18.05 -1.96
N MET A 147 9.85 -16.79 -1.74
CA MET A 147 9.02 -16.39 -0.61
C MET A 147 7.50 -16.51 -0.90
N GLY A 148 7.10 -16.99 -2.08
CA GLY A 148 5.69 -17.10 -2.48
C GLY A 148 4.98 -15.76 -2.60
N ARG A 149 5.69 -14.66 -2.88
CA ARG A 149 5.11 -13.33 -2.99
C ARG A 149 4.61 -13.08 -4.41
N GLU A 150 3.31 -12.97 -4.57
CA GLU A 150 2.64 -12.67 -5.83
C GLU A 150 2.12 -11.23 -5.80
N TYR A 151 2.86 -10.33 -6.45
CA TYR A 151 2.53 -8.92 -6.50
C TYR A 151 1.42 -8.62 -7.51
N ARG A 152 0.59 -7.65 -7.16
CA ARG A 152 -0.47 -7.10 -8.02
C ARG A 152 -0.76 -5.64 -7.69
N LEU A 153 -1.57 -5.00 -8.51
CA LEU A 153 -2.19 -3.73 -8.14
C LEU A 153 -3.18 -3.95 -6.97
N PRO A 154 -3.38 -2.97 -6.09
CA PRO A 154 -4.45 -3.03 -5.10
C PRO A 154 -5.81 -3.01 -5.80
N THR A 155 -6.81 -3.66 -5.23
CA THR A 155 -8.19 -3.35 -5.60
C THR A 155 -8.53 -1.95 -5.11
N GLU A 156 -9.56 -1.33 -5.69
CA GLU A 156 -10.05 -0.02 -5.26
C GLU A 156 -10.36 0.01 -3.75
N ALA A 157 -11.00 -1.06 -3.25
CA ALA A 157 -11.35 -1.19 -1.84
C ALA A 157 -10.11 -1.32 -0.95
N GLU A 158 -9.11 -2.11 -1.34
CA GLU A 158 -7.84 -2.22 -0.61
C GLU A 158 -7.09 -0.89 -0.59
N TRP A 159 -7.13 -0.15 -1.71
CA TRP A 159 -6.51 1.17 -1.79
C TRP A 159 -7.19 2.17 -0.85
N GLU A 160 -8.54 2.31 -0.91
CA GLU A 160 -9.29 3.26 -0.07
C GLU A 160 -9.19 2.91 1.42
N TYR A 161 -9.30 1.62 1.77
CA TYR A 161 -9.11 1.13 3.14
C TYR A 161 -7.73 1.54 3.69
N SER A 162 -6.69 1.33 2.89
CA SER A 162 -5.31 1.68 3.24
C SER A 162 -5.09 3.18 3.31
N CYS A 163 -5.67 3.96 2.40
CA CYS A 163 -5.62 5.41 2.39
C CYS A 163 -6.26 5.99 3.66
N ARG A 164 -7.45 5.53 4.01
CA ARG A 164 -8.19 5.97 5.20
C ARG A 164 -7.47 5.65 6.51
N ALA A 165 -6.78 4.53 6.58
CA ALA A 165 -6.04 4.10 7.76
C ALA A 165 -6.88 4.18 9.06
N GLY A 166 -8.16 3.74 8.98
CA GLY A 166 -9.11 3.73 10.10
C GLY A 166 -9.98 4.98 10.24
N THR A 167 -9.80 6.02 9.41
CA THR A 167 -10.64 7.23 9.45
C THR A 167 -11.86 7.12 8.52
N GLN A 168 -12.84 8.02 8.76
CA GLN A 168 -14.01 8.20 7.88
C GLN A 168 -14.06 9.61 7.27
N THR A 169 -13.04 10.41 7.54
CA THR A 169 -12.91 11.80 7.12
C THR A 169 -12.53 11.93 5.64
N SER A 170 -12.53 13.14 5.11
CA SER A 170 -12.15 13.44 3.72
C SER A 170 -10.73 12.97 3.39
N PHE A 171 -9.82 13.08 4.36
CA PHE A 171 -8.42 12.65 4.28
C PHE A 171 -8.08 11.78 5.49
N SER A 172 -6.99 11.07 5.44
CA SER A 172 -6.49 10.23 6.55
C SER A 172 -6.13 11.02 7.83
N PHE A 173 -5.99 12.33 7.72
CA PHE A 173 -5.64 13.25 8.81
C PHE A 173 -6.82 14.13 9.26
N GLY A 174 -8.03 13.95 8.71
CA GLY A 174 -9.23 14.72 9.06
C GLY A 174 -9.90 15.40 7.86
N ASP A 175 -10.78 16.40 8.13
CA ASP A 175 -11.53 17.10 7.09
C ASP A 175 -10.94 18.46 6.73
N ASN A 176 -9.92 18.94 7.47
CA ASN A 176 -9.29 20.23 7.18
C ASN A 176 -8.31 20.12 6.02
N TRP A 177 -8.73 20.52 4.82
CA TRP A 177 -7.91 20.49 3.62
C TRP A 177 -6.70 21.45 3.65
N ASP A 178 -6.67 22.49 4.51
CA ASP A 178 -5.50 23.37 4.68
C ASP A 178 -4.25 22.61 5.15
N LEU A 179 -4.44 21.44 5.78
CA LEU A 179 -3.35 20.57 6.21
C LEU A 179 -2.82 19.68 5.09
N LEU A 180 -3.50 19.59 3.93
CA LEU A 180 -3.10 18.71 2.83
C LEU A 180 -1.66 18.94 2.37
N LYS A 181 -1.20 20.18 2.39
CA LYS A 181 0.20 20.56 2.04
C LYS A 181 1.27 19.82 2.86
N ASP A 182 0.92 19.36 4.05
CA ASP A 182 1.84 18.61 4.92
C ASP A 182 1.85 17.11 4.64
N TYR A 183 0.84 16.61 3.91
CA TYR A 183 0.63 15.18 3.61
C TYR A 183 0.75 14.85 2.12
N ALA A 184 0.67 15.84 1.23
CA ALA A 184 0.57 15.61 -0.21
C ALA A 184 1.30 16.65 -1.06
N TRP A 185 1.66 16.22 -2.28
CA TRP A 185 2.01 17.10 -3.40
C TRP A 185 0.82 17.17 -4.34
N PHE A 186 0.24 18.35 -4.52
CA PHE A 186 -0.94 18.62 -5.34
C PHE A 186 -0.78 19.97 -6.03
N GLU A 187 -1.73 20.42 -6.81
CA GLU A 187 -1.64 21.60 -7.69
C GLU A 187 -1.04 22.83 -6.99
N GLU A 188 -1.45 23.14 -5.75
CA GLU A 188 -1.02 24.36 -5.06
C GLU A 188 0.46 24.32 -4.58
N ASN A 189 1.07 23.14 -4.40
CA ASN A 189 2.40 23.05 -3.79
C ASN A 189 3.43 22.22 -4.57
N SER A 190 3.01 21.51 -5.62
CA SER A 190 3.86 20.61 -6.41
C SER A 190 4.78 21.32 -7.41
N ARG A 191 4.43 22.57 -7.80
CA ARG A 191 5.05 23.31 -8.92
C ARG A 191 4.87 22.56 -10.26
N GLY A 192 3.76 21.84 -10.42
CA GLY A 192 3.41 21.13 -11.66
C GLY A 192 4.32 19.94 -11.99
N ARG A 193 4.86 19.24 -10.99
CA ARG A 193 5.71 18.07 -11.18
C ARG A 193 5.61 17.07 -10.03
N PRO A 194 5.98 15.79 -10.26
CA PRO A 194 6.13 14.83 -9.18
C PRO A 194 7.34 15.16 -8.30
N HIS A 195 7.31 14.67 -7.08
CA HIS A 195 8.37 14.81 -6.09
C HIS A 195 8.89 13.44 -5.65
N PRO A 196 10.14 13.36 -5.13
CA PRO A 196 10.63 12.13 -4.51
C PRO A 196 9.64 11.59 -3.49
N VAL A 197 9.37 10.29 -3.53
CA VAL A 197 8.38 9.65 -2.65
C VAL A 197 8.73 9.81 -1.16
N GLY A 198 7.72 9.86 -0.29
CA GLY A 198 7.92 9.90 1.16
C GLY A 198 8.47 11.21 1.70
N ARG A 199 8.28 12.34 1.01
CA ARG A 199 8.72 13.67 1.49
C ARG A 199 7.66 14.43 2.28
N LYS A 200 6.46 13.87 2.39
CA LYS A 200 5.35 14.37 3.19
C LYS A 200 5.06 13.44 4.36
N ASN A 201 4.13 13.84 5.24
CA ASN A 201 3.73 12.99 6.35
C ASN A 201 2.98 11.74 5.85
N PRO A 202 3.21 10.57 6.47
CA PRO A 202 2.42 9.38 6.17
C PRO A 202 1.02 9.44 6.80
N ASN A 203 0.14 8.56 6.35
CA ASN A 203 -1.08 8.28 7.06
C ASN A 203 -0.81 7.50 8.39
N PRO A 204 -1.83 7.29 9.26
CA PRO A 204 -1.65 6.58 10.54
C PRO A 204 -1.07 5.16 10.43
N TRP A 205 -1.15 4.51 9.26
CA TRP A 205 -0.59 3.18 9.05
C TRP A 205 0.82 3.18 8.43
N GLY A 206 1.41 4.35 8.18
CA GLY A 206 2.76 4.47 7.63
C GLY A 206 2.84 4.44 6.11
N LEU A 207 1.73 4.67 5.41
CA LEU A 207 1.68 4.81 3.95
C LEU A 207 1.81 6.29 3.58
N PHE A 208 2.70 6.58 2.64
CA PHE A 208 3.01 7.93 2.16
C PHE A 208 2.32 8.22 0.84
N ASP A 209 2.18 9.50 0.53
CA ASP A 209 1.71 10.02 -0.75
C ASP A 209 0.31 9.54 -1.18
N MET A 210 -0.51 9.08 -0.21
CA MET A 210 -1.87 8.58 -0.45
C MET A 210 -2.86 9.66 -0.91
N HIS A 211 -2.49 10.93 -0.89
CA HIS A 211 -3.37 12.07 -1.15
C HIS A 211 -2.80 13.02 -2.22
N GLY A 212 -1.89 12.56 -3.08
CA GLY A 212 -1.27 13.36 -4.13
C GLY A 212 -0.02 12.71 -4.70
N ASN A 213 0.89 13.49 -5.25
CA ASN A 213 2.09 13.12 -5.98
C ASN A 213 1.74 12.51 -7.35
N VAL A 214 1.42 11.23 -7.45
CA VAL A 214 0.85 10.65 -8.68
C VAL A 214 -0.45 9.92 -8.40
N THR A 215 -1.40 10.00 -9.33
CA THR A 215 -2.62 9.18 -9.30
C THR A 215 -2.22 7.71 -9.48
N GLU A 216 -2.87 6.80 -8.76
CA GLU A 216 -2.47 5.41 -8.70
C GLU A 216 -3.47 4.47 -9.36
N TRP A 217 -2.98 3.64 -10.28
CA TRP A 217 -3.76 2.57 -10.87
C TRP A 217 -4.22 1.55 -9.83
N CYS A 218 -5.54 1.25 -9.83
CA CYS A 218 -6.11 0.09 -9.16
C CYS A 218 -6.31 -1.09 -10.12
N ALA A 219 -6.53 -2.28 -9.56
CA ALA A 219 -6.81 -3.48 -10.36
C ALA A 219 -8.17 -3.38 -11.07
N ASP A 220 -9.09 -2.60 -10.51
CA ASP A 220 -10.48 -2.48 -10.93
C ASP A 220 -10.63 -1.68 -12.23
N HIS A 221 -11.76 -1.86 -12.90
CA HIS A 221 -12.37 -0.88 -13.77
C HIS A 221 -13.46 -0.11 -12.99
N LYS A 222 -13.91 1.03 -13.51
CA LYS A 222 -14.87 1.85 -12.80
C LYS A 222 -16.28 1.31 -13.04
N ASP A 223 -16.83 0.67 -12.02
CA ASP A 223 -18.23 0.30 -11.90
C ASP A 223 -18.98 1.19 -10.91
N ASP A 224 -20.30 1.16 -10.95
CA ASP A 224 -21.12 1.77 -9.92
C ASP A 224 -20.95 1.02 -8.59
N TYR A 225 -20.90 1.77 -7.49
CA TYR A 225 -20.86 1.17 -6.18
C TYR A 225 -22.15 0.43 -5.84
N PRO A 226 -22.06 -0.74 -5.18
CA PRO A 226 -23.25 -1.41 -4.68
C PRO A 226 -23.92 -0.58 -3.57
N THR A 227 -25.21 -0.76 -3.42
CA THR A 227 -25.99 -0.15 -2.32
C THR A 227 -26.04 -1.03 -1.08
N THR A 228 -25.40 -2.20 -1.10
CA THR A 228 -25.33 -3.18 -0.01
C THR A 228 -23.89 -3.45 0.38
N SER A 229 -23.71 -4.07 1.56
CA SER A 229 -22.37 -4.51 2.00
C SER A 229 -21.77 -5.54 1.02
N ILE A 230 -20.45 -5.49 0.87
CA ILE A 230 -19.68 -6.38 0.00
C ILE A 230 -18.45 -6.96 0.73
N VAL A 231 -18.06 -8.17 0.38
CA VAL A 231 -16.90 -8.86 0.97
C VAL A 231 -15.87 -9.14 -0.12
N ASP A 232 -14.62 -8.75 0.14
CA ASP A 232 -13.49 -8.93 -0.76
C ASP A 232 -13.83 -8.55 -2.22
N PRO A 233 -14.30 -7.31 -2.50
CA PRO A 233 -14.61 -6.93 -3.87
C PRO A 233 -13.36 -7.13 -4.73
N PHE A 234 -13.50 -7.95 -5.74
CA PHE A 234 -12.43 -8.23 -6.68
C PHE A 234 -12.93 -7.89 -8.09
N PRO A 235 -12.13 -7.19 -8.89
CA PRO A 235 -12.57 -6.78 -10.22
C PRO A 235 -12.92 -7.99 -11.09
N ILE A 236 -14.06 -7.92 -11.77
CA ILE A 236 -14.33 -8.82 -12.87
C ILE A 236 -13.46 -8.33 -14.03
N PHE A 237 -12.48 -9.14 -14.43
CA PHE A 237 -11.65 -8.83 -15.60
C PHE A 237 -12.53 -8.92 -16.85
N ASP A 238 -12.82 -7.78 -17.43
CA ASP A 238 -13.47 -7.66 -18.71
C ASP A 238 -12.53 -6.95 -19.72
N ASP A 239 -12.98 -6.84 -20.96
CA ASP A 239 -12.28 -6.12 -22.02
C ASP A 239 -12.41 -4.58 -21.91
N SER A 240 -12.72 -4.05 -20.71
CA SER A 240 -12.85 -2.62 -20.47
C SER A 240 -11.59 -1.87 -20.89
N THR A 241 -11.75 -0.82 -21.65
CA THR A 241 -10.67 0.08 -22.08
C THR A 241 -10.31 1.11 -21.02
N THR A 242 -11.06 1.16 -19.91
CA THR A 242 -10.87 2.11 -18.79
C THR A 242 -10.39 1.39 -17.55
N GLY A 243 -9.49 2.01 -16.81
CA GLY A 243 -9.02 1.59 -15.49
C GLY A 243 -9.41 2.61 -14.44
N LEU A 244 -9.46 2.18 -13.21
CA LEU A 244 -9.73 3.03 -12.07
C LEU A 244 -8.43 3.57 -11.48
N GLU A 245 -8.47 4.81 -11.03
CA GLU A 245 -7.37 5.53 -10.42
C GLU A 245 -7.80 6.18 -9.12
N ARG A 246 -6.87 6.34 -8.20
CA ARG A 246 -7.10 6.89 -6.87
C ARG A 246 -5.95 7.81 -6.45
N GLY A 247 -6.21 8.67 -5.44
CA GLY A 247 -5.19 9.46 -4.75
C GLY A 247 -5.05 10.90 -5.20
N GLY A 248 -5.37 11.21 -6.44
CA GLY A 248 -5.03 12.49 -7.08
C GLY A 248 -3.55 12.59 -7.40
N GLY A 249 -3.16 13.50 -8.28
CA GLY A 249 -1.79 13.73 -8.72
C GLY A 249 -1.27 15.12 -8.34
N PHE A 250 -0.03 15.37 -8.70
CA PHE A 250 0.65 16.65 -8.44
C PHE A 250 0.01 17.86 -9.15
N ASP A 251 -0.79 17.63 -10.17
CA ASP A 251 -1.51 18.63 -10.98
C ASP A 251 -3.02 18.71 -10.66
N ASP A 252 -3.49 17.91 -9.70
CA ASP A 252 -4.87 17.88 -9.28
C ASP A 252 -5.18 18.88 -8.16
N TYR A 253 -6.41 19.39 -8.15
CA TYR A 253 -6.94 20.18 -7.04
C TYR A 253 -7.18 19.33 -5.80
N TRP A 254 -7.15 19.93 -4.61
CA TRP A 254 -7.27 19.26 -3.32
C TRP A 254 -8.46 18.29 -3.21
N TRP A 255 -9.57 18.57 -3.87
CA TRP A 255 -10.77 17.70 -3.78
C TRP A 255 -10.64 16.39 -4.57
N TYR A 256 -9.71 16.29 -5.52
CA TYR A 256 -9.34 15.03 -6.16
C TYR A 256 -8.45 14.16 -5.27
N CYS A 257 -7.78 14.76 -4.28
CA CYS A 257 -6.90 14.08 -3.32
C CYS A 257 -7.64 13.45 -2.13
N ARG A 258 -8.99 13.55 -2.04
CA ARG A 258 -9.77 12.94 -0.96
C ARG A 258 -9.72 11.41 -1.03
N SER A 259 -9.82 10.74 0.14
CA SER A 259 -9.78 9.27 0.23
C SER A 259 -10.85 8.59 -0.64
N ALA A 260 -12.04 9.19 -0.79
CA ALA A 260 -13.15 8.60 -1.53
C ALA A 260 -13.19 8.95 -3.03
N THR A 261 -12.34 9.88 -3.49
CA THR A 261 -12.39 10.33 -4.89
C THR A 261 -11.97 9.21 -5.83
N ARG A 262 -12.77 9.02 -6.88
CA ARG A 262 -12.61 8.01 -7.92
C ARG A 262 -12.30 8.70 -9.25
N SER A 263 -11.23 8.32 -9.90
CA SER A 263 -10.88 8.80 -11.23
C SER A 263 -10.81 7.65 -12.22
N ILE A 264 -10.91 7.97 -13.51
CA ILE A 264 -10.81 6.98 -14.60
C ILE A 264 -9.70 7.37 -15.56
N GLY A 265 -8.94 6.39 -15.99
CA GLY A 265 -7.96 6.54 -17.05
C GLY A 265 -8.13 5.50 -18.15
N ALA A 266 -7.80 5.87 -19.38
CA ALA A 266 -7.76 4.91 -20.46
C ALA A 266 -6.61 3.91 -20.23
N ARG A 267 -6.91 2.59 -20.31
CA ARG A 267 -5.88 1.52 -20.22
C ARG A 267 -4.97 1.42 -21.43
N THR A 268 -5.36 2.08 -22.53
CA THR A 268 -4.64 2.09 -23.80
C THR A 268 -3.35 2.93 -23.72
N PRO A 269 -2.39 2.76 -24.66
CA PRO A 269 -1.20 3.58 -24.73
C PRO A 269 -1.46 5.09 -24.80
N ASP A 270 -2.58 5.50 -25.41
CA ASP A 270 -2.99 6.91 -25.51
C ASP A 270 -3.51 7.50 -24.19
N GLY A 271 -3.76 6.65 -23.17
CA GLY A 271 -4.18 7.05 -21.85
C GLY A 271 -3.05 7.40 -20.88
N ARG A 272 -1.84 7.63 -21.38
CA ARG A 272 -0.71 8.05 -20.54
C ARG A 272 -0.85 9.51 -20.18
N ILE A 273 -0.72 9.82 -18.88
CA ILE A 273 -0.59 11.17 -18.36
C ILE A 273 0.59 11.25 -17.39
N GLU A 274 1.15 12.44 -17.25
CA GLU A 274 2.39 12.70 -16.49
C GLU A 274 2.22 12.57 -14.98
N SER A 275 0.99 12.57 -14.50
CA SER A 275 0.65 12.43 -13.09
C SER A 275 0.11 11.03 -12.71
N ARG A 276 0.38 10.00 -13.54
CA ARG A 276 -0.19 8.66 -13.34
C ARG A 276 0.87 7.58 -13.11
N GLY A 277 0.86 7.02 -11.90
CA GLY A 277 1.75 5.95 -11.46
C GLY A 277 0.97 4.78 -10.83
N PHE A 278 1.57 4.10 -9.86
CA PHE A 278 0.95 3.00 -9.13
C PHE A 278 1.78 2.58 -7.91
N ARG A 279 1.14 1.87 -6.98
CA ARG A 279 1.81 1.09 -5.93
C ARG A 279 1.45 -0.38 -6.02
N VAL A 280 2.21 -1.24 -5.33
CA VAL A 280 2.02 -2.69 -5.37
C VAL A 280 1.51 -3.22 -4.04
N ILE A 281 0.79 -4.34 -4.10
CA ILE A 281 0.48 -5.16 -2.94
C ILE A 281 0.80 -6.63 -3.21
N PHE A 282 0.87 -7.44 -2.15
CA PHE A 282 0.69 -8.90 -2.22
C PHE A 282 -0.10 -9.39 -1.00
N THR A 283 -0.96 -10.38 -1.24
CA THR A 283 -1.81 -10.96 -0.19
C THR A 283 -1.03 -12.04 0.57
N ILE A 284 -1.20 -12.08 1.90
CA ILE A 284 -0.65 -13.16 2.72
C ILE A 284 -1.59 -14.36 2.60
N HIS A 285 -1.08 -15.45 2.06
CA HIS A 285 -1.78 -16.74 2.10
C HIS A 285 -1.46 -17.41 3.43
N GLU A 286 -2.47 -17.76 4.21
CA GLU A 286 -2.27 -18.63 5.38
C GLU A 286 -1.65 -19.93 4.87
N THR A 287 -0.45 -20.28 5.35
CA THR A 287 0.13 -21.60 5.08
C THR A 287 -0.78 -22.62 5.75
N VAL A 288 -1.55 -23.37 4.94
CA VAL A 288 -2.27 -24.54 5.43
C VAL A 288 -1.20 -25.52 5.88
N GLU A 289 -1.06 -25.73 7.19
CA GLU A 289 -0.21 -26.81 7.68
C GLU A 289 -0.66 -28.13 7.00
N PRO A 290 0.26 -28.89 6.44
CA PRO A 290 -0.10 -30.21 5.93
C PRO A 290 -0.72 -30.99 7.09
N PRO A 291 -1.80 -31.77 6.85
CA PRO A 291 -2.45 -32.54 7.89
C PRO A 291 -1.39 -33.41 8.57
N ALA A 292 -1.32 -33.31 9.92
CA ALA A 292 -0.39 -34.08 10.72
C ALA A 292 -0.45 -35.57 10.26
N GLU A 293 0.67 -36.11 9.80
CA GLU A 293 0.78 -37.51 9.51
C GLU A 293 0.33 -38.30 10.75
N LYS A 294 -0.78 -39.03 10.61
CA LYS A 294 -1.21 -39.97 11.63
C LYS A 294 -0.12 -41.04 11.70
N THR A 295 0.73 -40.96 12.72
CA THR A 295 1.63 -42.05 13.06
C THR A 295 0.76 -43.32 13.24
N SER A 296 0.87 -44.17 12.27
CA SER A 296 0.21 -45.50 12.31
C SER A 296 0.65 -46.20 13.58
N GLY A 297 -0.34 -46.49 14.42
CA GLY A 297 -0.15 -47.20 15.67
C GLY A 297 0.64 -48.47 15.49
N GLN A 298 1.54 -48.65 16.41
CA GLN A 298 2.30 -49.84 16.66
C GLN A 298 1.33 -51.01 16.83
N CYS A 299 1.35 -51.98 15.90
CA CYS A 299 0.71 -53.28 16.07
C CYS A 299 1.48 -54.06 17.15
N ASP A 300 0.92 -54.18 18.34
CA ASP A 300 1.36 -55.18 19.27
C ASP A 300 0.99 -56.58 18.67
N ALA A 301 2.01 -57.36 18.43
CA ALA A 301 1.85 -58.77 18.09
C ALA A 301 1.89 -59.64 19.34
N PRO A 302 1.22 -60.82 19.36
CA PRO A 302 0.93 -61.64 20.51
C PRO A 302 2.11 -62.31 21.20
#